data_f651007bebbe8f729564ac29b5e2f461
#
_entry.id   f651007bebbe8f729564ac29b5e2f461
#
_cell.length_a   1.000
_cell.length_b   1.000
_cell.length_c   1.000
_cell.angle_alpha   90.00
_cell.angle_beta   90.00
_cell.angle_gamma   90.00
#
_symmetry.space_group_name_H-M   'P 1'
#
loop_
_entity.id
_entity.type
_entity.pdbx_description
1 polymer ?
#
loop_
_entity_poly.entity_id
_entity_poly.type
_entity_poly.pdbx_seq_one_letter_code
_entity_poly.pdbx_strand_id
1 'polypeptide(L)'
;VRSAGIGAFDGDIASGGALRAVVEHNLDLSGHRATLLTREVANWANLILVMSVTHFMSVTELGAGEVSSLITSFADGREGGVMLESVPDPAGGTEEEYSETFELIRDLVDKVLQRIGPLGYR
;
A
#
# COMPACT_ATOMS: atom_id res chain seq x y z
N VAL A 1 -5.92 10.62 -0.92
CA VAL A 1 -5.12 9.40 -0.84
C VAL A 1 -3.64 9.75 -0.78
N ARG A 2 -2.91 9.09 0.09
CA ARG A 2 -1.46 9.26 0.25
C ARG A 2 -0.80 7.90 0.39
N SER A 3 0.50 7.85 0.16
CA SER A 3 1.32 6.68 0.45
C SER A 3 2.49 7.05 1.35
N ALA A 4 2.95 6.08 2.13
CA ALA A 4 4.11 6.26 2.99
C ALA A 4 4.80 4.91 3.21
N GLY A 5 6.07 4.92 3.57
CA GLY A 5 6.84 3.72 3.87
C GLY A 5 7.47 3.76 5.24
N ILE A 6 7.53 2.62 5.91
CA ILE A 6 8.09 2.53 7.26
C ILE A 6 9.60 2.76 7.31
N GLY A 7 10.30 2.49 6.21
CA GLY A 7 11.74 2.71 6.08
C GLY A 7 12.09 3.64 4.93
N ALA A 8 11.16 4.46 4.48
CA ALA A 8 11.38 5.34 3.34
C ALA A 8 12.30 6.52 3.70
N PHE A 9 13.05 6.98 2.70
CA PHE A 9 13.74 8.25 2.75
C PHE A 9 12.91 9.28 1.99
N ASP A 10 12.55 10.37 2.67
CA ASP A 10 11.74 11.42 2.08
C ASP A 10 12.35 11.95 0.79
N GLY A 11 11.55 12.01 -0.25
CA GLY A 11 11.95 12.55 -1.53
C GLY A 11 12.57 11.55 -2.50
N ASP A 12 12.80 10.30 -2.08
CA ASP A 12 13.34 9.28 -2.99
C ASP A 12 12.35 8.99 -4.13
N ILE A 13 12.90 8.76 -5.31
CA ILE A 13 12.11 8.35 -6.48
C ILE A 13 11.72 6.88 -6.39
N ALA A 14 10.73 6.48 -7.18
CA ALA A 14 10.36 5.07 -7.31
C ALA A 14 11.52 4.25 -7.87
N SER A 15 11.60 2.98 -7.49
CA SER A 15 12.64 2.07 -8.00
C SER A 15 12.52 1.88 -9.51
N GLY A 16 13.64 1.54 -10.15
CA GLY A 16 13.65 1.28 -11.59
C GLY A 16 12.68 0.16 -12.00
N GLY A 17 12.57 -0.88 -11.18
CA GLY A 17 11.61 -1.96 -11.42
C GLY A 17 10.17 -1.49 -11.39
N ALA A 18 9.81 -0.64 -10.43
CA ALA A 18 8.47 -0.06 -10.35
C ALA A 18 8.19 0.87 -11.53
N LEU A 19 9.13 1.74 -11.87
CA LEU A 19 9.00 2.64 -13.02
C LEU A 19 8.73 1.88 -14.32
N ARG A 20 9.44 0.77 -14.55
CA ARG A 20 9.27 -0.05 -15.75
C ARG A 20 7.95 -0.83 -15.75
N ALA A 21 7.57 -1.38 -14.61
CA ALA A 21 6.37 -2.19 -14.51
C ALA A 21 5.09 -1.42 -14.87
N VAL A 22 5.00 -0.16 -14.48
CA VAL A 22 3.79 0.64 -14.70
C VAL A 22 3.69 1.21 -16.10
N VAL A 23 4.80 1.33 -16.84
CA VAL A 23 4.80 1.84 -18.22
C VAL A 23 3.93 0.96 -19.14
N GLU A 24 3.94 -0.34 -18.95
CA GLU A 24 3.12 -1.29 -19.73
C GLU A 24 1.62 -1.02 -19.55
N HIS A 25 1.23 -0.35 -18.49
CA HIS A 25 -0.15 -0.01 -18.16
C HIS A 25 -0.47 1.47 -18.40
N ASN A 26 0.38 2.17 -19.14
CA ASN A 26 0.23 3.59 -19.44
C ASN A 26 0.24 4.49 -18.18
N LEU A 27 0.97 4.08 -17.17
CA LEU A 27 1.16 4.84 -15.94
C LEU A 27 2.57 5.37 -15.86
N ASP A 28 2.73 6.47 -15.13
CA ASP A 28 4.01 7.14 -14.94
C ASP A 28 4.24 7.42 -13.46
N LEU A 29 5.27 6.79 -12.89
CA LEU A 29 5.71 7.03 -11.50
C LEU A 29 6.90 7.97 -11.39
N SER A 30 7.33 8.60 -12.49
CA SER A 30 8.53 9.45 -12.47
C SER A 30 8.39 10.66 -11.55
N GLY A 31 7.18 11.13 -11.32
CA GLY A 31 6.89 12.23 -10.41
C GLY A 31 6.68 11.82 -8.96
N HIS A 32 6.60 10.53 -8.68
CA HIS A 32 6.39 10.05 -7.33
C HIS A 32 7.62 10.30 -6.45
N ARG A 33 7.38 10.72 -5.21
CA ARG A 33 8.43 10.86 -4.19
C ARG A 33 7.99 10.13 -2.92
N ALA A 34 8.92 9.38 -2.34
CA ALA A 34 8.67 8.64 -1.12
C ALA A 34 8.41 9.57 0.06
N THR A 35 7.58 9.12 0.98
CA THR A 35 7.29 9.79 2.25
C THR A 35 7.52 8.79 3.38
N LEU A 36 8.31 9.18 4.37
CA LEU A 36 8.46 8.36 5.57
C LEU A 36 7.14 8.34 6.36
N LEU A 37 6.75 7.15 6.79
CA LEU A 37 5.61 7.02 7.69
C LEU A 37 5.98 7.57 9.06
N THR A 38 5.22 8.58 9.51
CA THR A 38 5.37 9.21 10.81
C THR A 38 4.06 9.13 11.57
N ARG A 39 4.11 9.44 12.87
CA ARG A 39 2.91 9.53 13.69
C ARG A 39 1.92 10.56 13.12
N GLU A 40 2.41 11.66 12.60
CA GLU A 40 1.57 12.72 12.00
C GLU A 40 0.83 12.21 10.76
N VAL A 41 1.53 11.49 9.87
CA VAL A 41 0.92 10.89 8.69
C VAL A 41 -0.12 9.84 9.08
N ALA A 42 0.22 9.00 10.07
CA ALA A 42 -0.71 7.98 10.57
C ALA A 42 -1.97 8.59 11.17
N ASN A 43 -1.82 9.66 11.96
CA ASN A 43 -2.95 10.34 12.60
C ASN A 43 -3.83 11.09 11.60
N TRP A 44 -3.28 11.51 10.47
CA TRP A 44 -4.06 12.16 9.41
C TRP A 44 -5.07 11.20 8.77
N ALA A 45 -4.75 9.92 8.70
CA ALA A 45 -5.53 8.95 7.92
C ALA A 45 -6.81 8.51 8.64
N ASN A 46 -7.87 8.30 7.88
CA ASN A 46 -9.11 7.66 8.35
C ASN A 46 -9.08 6.14 8.11
N LEU A 47 -8.29 5.71 7.13
CA LEU A 47 -8.09 4.31 6.80
C LEU A 47 -6.65 4.14 6.33
N ILE A 48 -5.95 3.18 6.91
CA ILE A 48 -4.59 2.82 6.51
C ILE A 48 -4.61 1.38 6.01
N LEU A 49 -4.19 1.20 4.76
CA LEU A 49 -4.05 -0.12 4.17
C LEU A 49 -2.57 -0.46 4.09
N VAL A 50 -2.21 -1.59 4.69
CA VAL A 50 -0.82 -2.04 4.76
C VAL A 50 -0.62 -3.30 3.94
N MET A 51 0.61 -3.53 3.50
CA MET A 51 0.94 -4.63 2.61
C MET A 51 1.33 -5.90 3.37
N SER A 52 1.74 -5.79 4.62
CA SER A 52 2.23 -6.92 5.39
C SER A 52 1.91 -6.79 6.87
N VAL A 53 2.02 -7.91 7.59
CA VAL A 53 1.86 -7.94 9.05
C VAL A 53 2.90 -7.06 9.74
N THR A 54 4.14 -7.03 9.23
CA THR A 54 5.19 -6.15 9.76
C THR A 54 4.79 -4.68 9.66
N HIS A 55 4.21 -4.28 8.54
CA HIS A 55 3.70 -2.91 8.38
C HIS A 55 2.56 -2.63 9.35
N PHE A 56 1.67 -3.61 9.53
CA PHE A 56 0.56 -3.47 10.50
C PHE A 56 1.09 -3.24 11.91
N MET A 57 2.12 -3.98 12.32
CA MET A 57 2.74 -3.78 13.63
C MET A 57 3.34 -2.39 13.77
N SER A 58 3.97 -1.87 12.71
CA SER A 58 4.56 -0.53 12.72
C SER A 58 3.51 0.56 12.89
N VAL A 59 2.38 0.49 12.16
CA VAL A 59 1.31 1.49 12.33
C VAL A 59 0.62 1.35 13.68
N THR A 60 0.53 0.16 14.23
CA THR A 60 -0.01 -0.06 15.58
C THR A 60 0.87 0.62 16.64
N GLU A 61 2.19 0.52 16.51
CA GLU A 61 3.13 1.22 17.39
C GLU A 61 2.99 2.74 17.32
N LEU A 62 2.58 3.25 16.17
CA LEU A 62 2.29 4.68 15.99
C LEU A 62 0.89 5.09 16.51
N GLY A 63 0.14 4.15 17.07
CA GLY A 63 -1.18 4.42 17.63
C GLY A 63 -2.33 4.38 16.63
N ALA A 64 -2.12 3.88 15.42
CA ALA A 64 -3.11 3.89 14.34
C ALA A 64 -3.63 2.50 13.96
N GLY A 65 -3.45 1.49 14.81
CA GLY A 65 -3.89 0.12 14.53
C GLY A 65 -5.40 0.00 14.32
N GLU A 66 -6.20 0.81 15.01
CA GLU A 66 -7.67 0.75 14.92
C GLU A 66 -8.21 1.15 13.54
N VAL A 67 -7.50 1.99 12.82
CA VAL A 67 -7.89 2.42 11.47
C VAL A 67 -7.14 1.68 10.37
N SER A 68 -6.39 0.65 10.73
CA SER A 68 -5.49 -0.07 9.83
C SER A 68 -5.98 -1.48 9.55
N SER A 69 -5.74 -1.94 8.33
CA SER A 69 -6.01 -3.32 7.90
C SER A 69 -4.97 -3.74 6.86
N LEU A 70 -4.70 -5.04 6.77
CA LEU A 70 -4.03 -5.57 5.58
C LEU A 70 -4.90 -5.27 4.35
N ILE A 71 -4.29 -4.83 3.27
CA ILE A 71 -5.03 -4.54 2.04
C ILE A 71 -5.77 -5.77 1.52
N THR A 72 -5.19 -6.95 1.67
CA THR A 72 -5.83 -8.21 1.29
C THR A 72 -7.09 -8.49 2.10
N SER A 73 -7.03 -8.26 3.40
CA SER A 73 -8.17 -8.43 4.29
C SER A 73 -9.28 -7.44 4.00
N PHE A 74 -8.93 -6.18 3.81
CA PHE A 74 -9.90 -5.13 3.49
C PHE A 74 -10.58 -5.38 2.15
N ALA A 75 -9.79 -5.74 1.12
CA ALA A 75 -10.32 -6.05 -0.21
C ALA A 75 -11.33 -7.20 -0.20
N ASP A 76 -11.13 -8.18 0.70
CA ASP A 76 -11.99 -9.34 0.83
C ASP A 76 -13.15 -9.14 1.82
N GLY A 77 -13.30 -7.95 2.37
CA GLY A 77 -14.35 -7.63 3.35
C GLY A 77 -14.10 -8.21 4.74
N ARG A 78 -12.90 -8.64 5.04
CA ARG A 78 -12.52 -9.24 6.32
C ARG A 78 -11.69 -8.26 7.13
N GLU A 79 -12.32 -7.62 8.08
CA GLU A 79 -11.67 -6.69 8.99
C GLU A 79 -11.51 -7.33 10.39
N GLY A 80 -10.71 -6.68 11.22
CA GLY A 80 -10.74 -6.94 12.65
C GLY A 80 -10.15 -8.26 13.10
N GLY A 81 -9.06 -8.70 12.55
CA GLY A 81 -8.29 -9.82 13.11
C GLY A 81 -8.14 -11.04 12.23
N VAL A 82 -8.72 -11.04 11.04
CA VAL A 82 -8.41 -12.07 10.05
C VAL A 82 -7.18 -11.63 9.27
N MET A 83 -6.10 -12.37 9.44
CA MET A 83 -4.84 -12.09 8.77
C MET A 83 -4.76 -12.93 7.51
N LEU A 84 -4.89 -12.28 6.35
CA LEU A 84 -4.66 -12.88 5.06
C LEU A 84 -3.19 -12.74 4.66
N GLU A 85 -2.86 -13.22 3.48
CA GLU A 85 -1.49 -13.17 2.99
C GLU A 85 -0.99 -11.73 2.82
N SER A 86 0.26 -11.52 3.16
CA SER A 86 0.96 -10.27 2.84
C SER A 86 1.15 -10.15 1.33
N VAL A 87 1.13 -8.91 0.83
CA VAL A 87 1.55 -8.63 -0.55
C VAL A 87 3.07 -8.74 -0.60
N PRO A 88 3.64 -9.56 -1.50
CA PRO A 88 5.08 -9.67 -1.62
C PRO A 88 5.74 -8.35 -2.00
N ASP A 89 6.92 -8.09 -1.45
CA ASP A 89 7.72 -6.93 -1.82
C ASP A 89 8.66 -7.34 -2.97
N PRO A 90 8.53 -6.75 -4.17
CA PRO A 90 9.36 -7.10 -5.31
C PRO A 90 10.74 -6.45 -5.31
N ALA A 91 11.07 -5.65 -4.29
CA ALA A 91 12.32 -4.92 -4.23
C ALA A 91 13.53 -5.85 -4.42
N GLY A 92 14.42 -5.49 -5.35
CA GLY A 92 15.57 -6.32 -5.71
C GLY A 92 15.25 -7.51 -6.60
N GLY A 93 13.99 -7.70 -6.96
CA GLY A 93 13.53 -8.81 -7.80
C GLY A 93 13.59 -8.52 -9.29
N THR A 94 13.07 -9.48 -10.06
CA THR A 94 13.04 -9.41 -11.52
C THR A 94 11.91 -8.49 -12.02
N GLU A 95 11.96 -8.14 -13.31
CA GLU A 95 10.87 -7.40 -13.94
C GLU A 95 9.55 -8.16 -13.89
N GLU A 96 9.61 -9.49 -14.03
CA GLU A 96 8.44 -10.35 -13.92
C GLU A 96 7.80 -10.26 -12.52
N GLU A 97 8.62 -10.31 -11.46
CA GLU A 97 8.15 -10.17 -10.08
C GLU A 97 7.49 -8.80 -9.84
N TYR A 98 8.07 -7.73 -10.38
CA TYR A 98 7.45 -6.40 -10.32
C TYR A 98 6.11 -6.35 -11.07
N SER A 99 6.03 -6.94 -12.24
CA SER A 99 4.77 -7.00 -13.02
C SER A 99 3.69 -7.80 -12.30
N GLU A 100 4.03 -8.94 -11.74
CA GLU A 100 3.09 -9.76 -10.96
C GLU A 100 2.58 -9.02 -9.74
N THR A 101 3.47 -8.34 -9.01
CA THR A 101 3.09 -7.55 -7.86
C THR A 101 2.19 -6.37 -8.25
N PHE A 102 2.50 -5.70 -9.36
CA PHE A 102 1.65 -4.63 -9.88
C PHE A 102 0.24 -5.12 -10.15
N GLU A 103 0.09 -6.24 -10.84
CA GLU A 103 -1.23 -6.79 -11.17
C GLU A 103 -2.01 -7.18 -9.92
N LEU A 104 -1.34 -7.79 -8.94
CA LEU A 104 -1.96 -8.13 -7.67
C LEU A 104 -2.46 -6.87 -6.94
N ILE A 105 -1.62 -5.85 -6.84
CA ILE A 105 -1.99 -4.59 -6.17
C ILE A 105 -3.13 -3.91 -6.92
N ARG A 106 -3.10 -3.89 -8.25
CA ARG A 106 -4.17 -3.30 -9.04
C ARG A 106 -5.51 -3.97 -8.76
N ASP A 107 -5.54 -5.29 -8.73
CA ASP A 107 -6.75 -6.04 -8.45
C ASP A 107 -7.26 -5.78 -7.02
N LEU A 108 -6.36 -5.72 -6.05
CA LEU A 108 -6.70 -5.39 -4.67
C LEU A 108 -7.25 -3.96 -4.55
N VAL A 109 -6.62 -2.99 -5.22
CA VAL A 109 -7.08 -1.60 -5.21
C VAL A 109 -8.48 -1.48 -5.83
N ASP A 110 -8.76 -2.18 -6.91
CA ASP A 110 -10.09 -2.20 -7.51
C ASP A 110 -11.14 -2.68 -6.51
N LYS A 111 -10.86 -3.75 -5.78
CA LYS A 111 -11.76 -4.27 -4.74
C LYS A 111 -11.93 -3.29 -3.58
N VAL A 112 -10.84 -2.66 -3.16
CA VAL A 112 -10.86 -1.62 -2.12
C VAL A 112 -11.77 -0.46 -2.55
N LEU A 113 -11.61 0.02 -3.77
CA LEU A 113 -12.42 1.13 -4.29
C LEU A 113 -13.90 0.77 -4.37
N GLN A 114 -14.23 -0.48 -4.70
CA GLN A 114 -15.61 -0.96 -4.67
C GLN A 114 -16.20 -0.90 -3.25
N ARG A 115 -15.41 -1.27 -2.24
CA ARG A 115 -15.85 -1.21 -0.84
C ARG A 115 -16.03 0.20 -0.33
N ILE A 116 -15.11 1.10 -0.67
CA ILE A 116 -15.18 2.50 -0.26
C ILE A 116 -16.37 3.19 -0.91
N GLY A 117 -16.61 2.89 -2.19
CA GLY A 117 -17.67 3.49 -2.97
C GLY A 117 -17.37 4.93 -3.39
N PRO A 118 -18.30 5.58 -4.14
CA PRO A 118 -18.06 6.89 -4.72
C PRO A 118 -18.01 8.03 -3.70
N LEU A 119 -18.55 7.82 -2.49
CA LEU A 119 -18.59 8.85 -1.43
C LEU A 119 -17.40 8.76 -0.48
N GLY A 120 -16.51 7.81 -0.69
CA GLY A 120 -15.36 7.56 0.16
C GLY A 120 -15.71 6.76 1.41
N TYR A 121 -14.65 6.43 2.16
CA TYR A 121 -14.75 5.66 3.40
C TYR A 121 -15.10 6.57 4.58
N ARG A 122 -16.00 6.07 5.42
CA ARG A 122 -16.48 6.82 6.59
C ARG A 122 -16.43 6.00 7.84
#